data_e5bfa95eb06e08d2d366192310f593bd
#
_entry.id   e5bfa95eb06e08d2d366192310f593bd
#
_cell.length_a   1.000
_cell.length_b   1.000
_cell.length_c   1.000
_cell.angle_alpha   90.00
_cell.angle_beta   90.00
_cell.angle_gamma   90.00
#
_symmetry.space_group_name_H-M   'P 1'
#
loop_
_entity.id
_entity.type
_entity.pdbx_description
1 polymer ?
#
loop_
_entity_poly.entity_id
_entity_poly.type
_entity_poly.pdbx_seq_one_letter_code
_entity_poly.pdbx_strand_id
1 'polypeptide(L)'
;MKSRITFLIAITFCLATLANAQTSKEITVFGQKIQYVEAGTGPTVILLHGLGGSSQAWVLNIGPLAEKFHVLVPDQIGFGKSDKPLVNYRIRTYVDFLDQFCKQLKIERATLVGNSMGGWIAAAFTAAFPDRVDKLVLVDAAGYTPPKELDTRTFYGLNPTTRESMKVLLAKVFYNKAFQTDAAIDQAIAARLAAGDGYTINSITESIIRGEDFLDETVKSIKRPTLIIWGRQDGLVPLAEGERFNKDIAGSKLVVFDQCGHVPNFEKAAEFNAAVIKFLSEGVQ
;
A
#
# COMPACT_ATOMS: atom_id res chain seq x y z
N MET A 1 40.94 -46.04 3.57
CA MET A 1 39.55 -45.83 3.10
C MET A 1 38.79 -44.97 4.11
N LYS A 2 38.87 -43.65 4.01
CA LYS A 2 38.03 -42.67 4.73
C LYS A 2 38.24 -41.33 4.03
N SER A 3 37.37 -40.94 3.08
CA SER A 3 37.11 -39.57 2.59
C SER A 3 36.25 -39.64 1.35
N ARG A 4 34.95 -39.46 1.50
CA ARG A 4 34.01 -39.12 0.41
C ARG A 4 32.57 -39.05 0.91
N ILE A 5 32.25 -38.22 1.94
CA ILE A 5 30.83 -37.93 2.32
C ILE A 5 30.71 -36.50 2.88
N THR A 6 31.36 -35.48 2.39
CA THR A 6 31.20 -34.15 2.98
C THR A 6 30.90 -33.06 1.93
N PHE A 7 30.51 -33.39 0.70
CA PHE A 7 30.35 -32.37 -0.33
C PHE A 7 28.92 -32.19 -0.92
N LEU A 8 27.91 -32.87 -0.36
CA LEU A 8 26.55 -32.81 -0.93
C LEU A 8 25.55 -31.95 -0.14
N ILE A 9 25.90 -31.46 1.05
CA ILE A 9 24.96 -30.69 1.92
C ILE A 9 25.06 -29.17 1.71
N ALA A 10 26.16 -28.67 1.14
CA ALA A 10 26.36 -27.22 0.97
C ALA A 10 25.61 -26.61 -0.24
N ILE A 11 25.20 -27.40 -1.22
CA ILE A 11 24.58 -26.87 -2.46
C ILE A 11 23.06 -26.63 -2.29
N THR A 12 22.40 -27.36 -1.40
CA THR A 12 20.93 -27.23 -1.20
C THR A 12 20.57 -26.01 -0.36
N PHE A 13 21.48 -25.49 0.48
CA PHE A 13 21.22 -24.30 1.31
C PHE A 13 21.40 -22.98 0.57
N CYS A 14 22.17 -22.95 -0.51
CA CYS A 14 22.43 -21.74 -1.28
C CYS A 14 21.30 -21.35 -2.26
N LEU A 15 20.46 -22.33 -2.67
CA LEU A 15 19.33 -22.08 -3.57
C LEU A 15 18.09 -21.51 -2.85
N ALA A 16 17.90 -21.81 -1.56
CA ALA A 16 16.77 -21.30 -0.78
C ALA A 16 16.95 -19.80 -0.39
N THR A 17 18.19 -19.31 -0.29
CA THR A 17 18.47 -17.91 0.06
C THR A 17 18.36 -16.94 -1.12
N LEU A 18 18.41 -17.42 -2.36
CA LEU A 18 18.26 -16.59 -3.56
C LEU A 18 16.78 -16.29 -3.90
N ALA A 19 15.84 -17.14 -3.47
CA ALA A 19 14.41 -16.98 -3.77
C ALA A 19 13.76 -15.80 -3.01
N ASN A 20 14.34 -15.34 -1.91
CA ASN A 20 13.79 -14.27 -1.05
C ASN A 20 14.59 -12.97 -1.12
N ALA A 21 15.57 -12.85 -2.02
CA ALA A 21 16.32 -11.60 -2.19
C ALA A 21 15.39 -10.51 -2.75
N GLN A 22 15.22 -9.44 -1.98
CA GLN A 22 14.54 -8.24 -2.45
C GLN A 22 15.41 -7.54 -3.49
N THR A 23 14.87 -7.35 -4.69
CA THR A 23 15.57 -6.69 -5.79
C THR A 23 14.86 -5.39 -6.14
N SER A 24 15.63 -4.29 -6.18
CA SER A 24 15.13 -3.01 -6.67
C SER A 24 15.27 -2.98 -8.19
N LYS A 25 14.18 -2.72 -8.88
CA LYS A 25 14.07 -2.71 -10.35
C LYS A 25 13.40 -1.44 -10.85
N GLU A 26 13.55 -1.19 -12.14
CA GLU A 26 12.95 -0.05 -12.83
C GLU A 26 12.23 -0.53 -14.09
N ILE A 27 11.10 0.08 -14.40
CA ILE A 27 10.33 -0.17 -15.62
C ILE A 27 9.75 1.14 -16.14
N THR A 28 9.58 1.24 -17.45
CA THR A 28 8.99 2.43 -18.07
C THR A 28 7.48 2.24 -18.27
N VAL A 29 6.68 3.16 -17.72
CA VAL A 29 5.22 3.20 -17.85
C VAL A 29 4.81 4.58 -18.37
N PHE A 30 4.17 4.65 -19.51
CA PHE A 30 3.82 5.92 -20.19
C PHE A 30 5.03 6.88 -20.35
N GLY A 31 6.20 6.33 -20.62
CA GLY A 31 7.44 7.12 -20.77
C GLY A 31 8.06 7.58 -19.45
N GLN A 32 7.48 7.25 -18.30
CA GLN A 32 7.99 7.58 -16.96
C GLN A 32 8.65 6.36 -16.32
N LYS A 33 9.73 6.57 -15.62
CA LYS A 33 10.41 5.52 -14.86
C LYS A 33 9.65 5.23 -13.58
N ILE A 34 9.30 3.97 -13.39
CA ILE A 34 8.68 3.46 -12.18
C ILE A 34 9.68 2.52 -11.51
N GLN A 35 10.13 2.94 -10.33
CA GLN A 35 10.94 2.11 -9.44
C GLN A 35 10.03 1.13 -8.70
N TYR A 36 10.46 -0.13 -8.55
CA TYR A 36 9.72 -1.08 -7.74
C TYR A 36 10.66 -2.08 -7.05
N VAL A 37 10.19 -2.65 -5.96
CA VAL A 37 10.82 -3.79 -5.30
C VAL A 37 10.13 -5.06 -5.74
N GLU A 38 10.93 -6.09 -6.05
CA GLU A 38 10.44 -7.42 -6.42
C GLU A 38 11.09 -8.47 -5.52
N ALA A 39 10.29 -9.42 -5.02
CA ALA A 39 10.76 -10.50 -4.16
C ALA A 39 9.86 -11.74 -4.28
N GLY A 40 10.43 -12.92 -4.03
CA GLY A 40 9.71 -14.19 -4.00
C GLY A 40 9.25 -14.69 -5.35
N THR A 41 8.48 -15.76 -5.33
CA THR A 41 7.89 -16.43 -6.50
C THR A 41 6.49 -16.96 -6.14
N GLY A 42 5.68 -17.31 -7.15
CA GLY A 42 4.32 -17.83 -6.94
C GLY A 42 3.24 -16.87 -7.40
N PRO A 43 2.02 -16.92 -6.82
CA PRO A 43 0.95 -15.99 -7.16
C PRO A 43 1.34 -14.53 -6.90
N THR A 44 1.02 -13.64 -7.84
CA THR A 44 1.45 -12.23 -7.77
C THR A 44 0.64 -11.45 -6.75
N VAL A 45 1.34 -10.71 -5.88
CA VAL A 45 0.80 -9.75 -4.91
C VAL A 45 1.43 -8.38 -5.14
N ILE A 46 0.62 -7.36 -5.35
CA ILE A 46 1.07 -5.98 -5.53
C ILE A 46 0.72 -5.18 -4.29
N LEU A 47 1.72 -4.57 -3.64
CA LEU A 47 1.57 -3.74 -2.45
C LEU A 47 1.59 -2.26 -2.85
N LEU A 48 0.49 -1.54 -2.58
CA LEU A 48 0.31 -0.13 -2.94
C LEU A 48 0.37 0.75 -1.69
N HIS A 49 1.34 1.65 -1.64
CA HIS A 49 1.55 2.57 -0.51
C HIS A 49 0.53 3.73 -0.50
N GLY A 50 0.38 4.37 0.66
CA GLY A 50 -0.45 5.56 0.84
C GLY A 50 0.17 6.85 0.28
N LEU A 51 -0.55 7.96 0.42
CA LEU A 51 -0.14 9.30 -0.01
C LEU A 51 1.18 9.70 0.65
N GLY A 52 2.15 10.14 -0.15
CA GLY A 52 3.47 10.56 0.32
C GLY A 52 4.37 9.40 0.79
N GLY A 53 3.97 8.16 0.53
CA GLY A 53 4.74 6.95 0.84
C GLY A 53 5.66 6.52 -0.31
N SER A 54 6.19 5.31 -0.14
CA SER A 54 6.99 4.60 -1.15
C SER A 54 6.97 3.10 -0.82
N SER A 55 7.69 2.30 -1.57
CA SER A 55 7.92 0.87 -1.28
C SER A 55 8.43 0.61 0.14
N GLN A 56 9.09 1.58 0.77
CA GLN A 56 9.57 1.50 2.15
C GLN A 56 8.43 1.35 3.18
N ALA A 57 7.21 1.76 2.87
CA ALA A 57 6.05 1.54 3.73
C ALA A 57 5.76 0.05 3.99
N TRP A 58 6.30 -0.83 3.14
CA TRP A 58 6.06 -2.27 3.16
C TRP A 58 7.28 -3.10 3.59
N VAL A 59 8.35 -2.46 4.09
CA VAL A 59 9.63 -3.11 4.40
C VAL A 59 9.49 -4.29 5.37
N LEU A 60 8.54 -4.24 6.31
CA LEU A 60 8.27 -5.31 7.28
C LEU A 60 7.37 -6.43 6.74
N ASN A 61 6.83 -6.26 5.52
CA ASN A 61 5.85 -7.16 4.94
C ASN A 61 6.39 -7.93 3.73
N ILE A 62 7.32 -7.34 2.98
CA ILE A 62 7.87 -7.93 1.75
C ILE A 62 8.46 -9.31 2.02
N GLY A 63 9.37 -9.43 3.00
CA GLY A 63 10.04 -10.69 3.32
C GLY A 63 9.07 -11.83 3.66
N PRO A 64 8.20 -11.66 4.69
CA PRO A 64 7.22 -12.68 5.06
C PRO A 64 6.26 -13.07 3.93
N LEU A 65 5.82 -12.12 3.10
CA LEU A 65 4.96 -12.43 1.95
C LEU A 65 5.74 -13.14 0.83
N ALA A 66 6.99 -12.77 0.59
CA ALA A 66 7.84 -13.35 -0.45
C ALA A 66 8.20 -14.82 -0.22
N GLU A 67 7.96 -15.36 0.99
CA GLU A 67 8.11 -16.79 1.26
C GLU A 67 7.10 -17.65 0.46
N LYS A 68 5.96 -17.07 0.06
CA LYS A 68 4.86 -17.78 -0.61
C LYS A 68 4.35 -17.13 -1.88
N PHE A 69 4.67 -15.86 -2.10
CA PHE A 69 4.10 -15.05 -3.17
C PHE A 69 5.19 -14.33 -3.96
N HIS A 70 4.90 -14.04 -5.23
CA HIS A 70 5.65 -13.09 -6.02
C HIS A 70 5.18 -11.68 -5.67
N VAL A 71 6.00 -10.96 -4.89
CA VAL A 71 5.65 -9.65 -4.33
C VAL A 71 6.24 -8.53 -5.16
N LEU A 72 5.40 -7.60 -5.57
CA LEU A 72 5.77 -6.38 -6.30
C LEU A 72 5.33 -5.16 -5.51
N VAL A 73 6.25 -4.22 -5.32
CA VAL A 73 5.99 -3.01 -4.53
C VAL A 73 6.46 -1.78 -5.30
N PRO A 74 5.62 -1.21 -6.18
CA PRO A 74 5.99 -0.02 -6.92
C PRO A 74 6.05 1.21 -6.00
N ASP A 75 7.05 2.06 -6.22
CA ASP A 75 6.95 3.47 -5.89
C ASP A 75 6.00 4.07 -6.93
N GLN A 76 4.79 4.42 -6.52
CA GLN A 76 3.78 4.91 -7.45
C GLN A 76 4.25 6.20 -8.12
N ILE A 77 3.84 6.45 -9.37
CA ILE A 77 4.19 7.67 -10.11
C ILE A 77 3.98 8.92 -9.25
N GLY A 78 4.94 9.82 -9.24
CA GLY A 78 4.91 11.00 -8.39
C GLY A 78 5.49 10.80 -6.99
N PHE A 79 5.89 9.57 -6.60
CA PHE A 79 6.39 9.24 -5.26
C PHE A 79 7.69 8.45 -5.30
N GLY A 80 8.30 8.32 -4.12
CA GLY A 80 9.50 7.52 -3.88
C GLY A 80 10.63 7.86 -4.86
N LYS A 81 11.18 6.82 -5.51
CA LYS A 81 12.23 6.94 -6.53
C LYS A 81 11.70 6.94 -7.96
N SER A 82 10.38 6.83 -8.15
CA SER A 82 9.73 6.97 -9.45
C SER A 82 9.75 8.42 -9.92
N ASP A 83 9.59 8.62 -11.24
CA ASP A 83 9.46 9.95 -11.82
C ASP A 83 8.27 10.72 -11.26
N LYS A 84 8.41 12.04 -11.23
CA LYS A 84 7.44 12.98 -10.66
C LYS A 84 7.06 14.06 -11.68
N PRO A 85 6.42 13.67 -12.81
CA PRO A 85 6.01 14.65 -13.80
C PRO A 85 4.98 15.64 -13.21
N LEU A 86 5.00 16.88 -13.68
CA LEU A 86 4.04 17.92 -13.28
C LEU A 86 2.73 17.74 -14.06
N VAL A 87 1.88 16.86 -13.56
CA VAL A 87 0.54 16.56 -14.13
C VAL A 87 -0.54 16.70 -13.06
N ASN A 88 -1.79 16.78 -13.48
CA ASN A 88 -2.92 16.76 -12.55
C ASN A 88 -3.15 15.34 -12.04
N TYR A 89 -2.61 15.05 -10.85
CA TYR A 89 -2.77 13.74 -10.22
C TYR A 89 -4.17 13.59 -9.63
N ARG A 90 -4.77 12.42 -9.91
CA ARG A 90 -6.03 11.97 -9.31
C ARG A 90 -6.01 10.44 -9.21
N ILE A 91 -6.94 9.84 -8.49
CA ILE A 91 -6.94 8.38 -8.31
C ILE A 91 -6.98 7.63 -9.65
N ARG A 92 -7.72 8.13 -10.63
CA ARG A 92 -7.76 7.55 -11.97
C ARG A 92 -6.37 7.49 -12.63
N THR A 93 -5.50 8.47 -12.39
CA THR A 93 -4.11 8.45 -12.88
C THR A 93 -3.38 7.20 -12.41
N TYR A 94 -3.51 6.86 -11.13
CA TYR A 94 -2.87 5.67 -10.54
C TYR A 94 -3.47 4.37 -11.02
N VAL A 95 -4.78 4.32 -11.24
CA VAL A 95 -5.47 3.16 -11.83
C VAL A 95 -4.93 2.87 -13.22
N ASP A 96 -4.77 3.89 -14.07
CA ASP A 96 -4.24 3.74 -15.42
C ASP A 96 -2.74 3.35 -15.40
N PHE A 97 -1.94 3.91 -14.49
CA PHE A 97 -0.54 3.53 -14.30
C PHE A 97 -0.40 2.10 -13.80
N LEU A 98 -1.24 1.65 -12.86
CA LEU A 98 -1.22 0.27 -12.37
C LEU A 98 -1.57 -0.73 -13.47
N ASP A 99 -2.57 -0.41 -14.31
CA ASP A 99 -2.93 -1.24 -15.46
C ASP A 99 -1.74 -1.40 -16.42
N GLN A 100 -1.07 -0.30 -16.76
CA GLN A 100 0.08 -0.34 -17.65
C GLN A 100 1.32 -0.98 -17.00
N PHE A 101 1.55 -0.77 -15.71
CA PHE A 101 2.60 -1.44 -14.94
C PHE A 101 2.43 -2.97 -15.02
N CYS A 102 1.21 -3.46 -14.78
CA CYS A 102 0.89 -4.88 -14.91
C CYS A 102 1.11 -5.39 -16.35
N LYS A 103 0.67 -4.64 -17.36
CA LYS A 103 0.86 -5.00 -18.77
C LYS A 103 2.33 -5.09 -19.16
N GLN A 104 3.16 -4.12 -18.75
CA GLN A 104 4.59 -4.13 -19.03
C GLN A 104 5.31 -5.33 -18.39
N LEU A 105 4.87 -5.73 -17.20
CA LEU A 105 5.39 -6.92 -16.48
C LEU A 105 4.71 -8.24 -16.93
N LYS A 106 3.77 -8.19 -17.88
CA LYS A 106 2.99 -9.34 -18.37
C LYS A 106 2.21 -10.02 -17.24
N ILE A 107 1.72 -9.24 -16.29
CA ILE A 107 0.88 -9.72 -15.19
C ILE A 107 -0.58 -9.65 -15.64
N GLU A 108 -1.17 -10.80 -15.85
CA GLU A 108 -2.58 -10.90 -16.25
C GLU A 108 -3.50 -10.67 -15.07
N ARG A 109 -3.16 -11.25 -13.92
CA ARG A 109 -3.93 -11.17 -12.68
C ARG A 109 -3.01 -11.04 -11.46
N ALA A 110 -3.47 -10.31 -10.45
CA ALA A 110 -2.75 -10.15 -9.20
C ALA A 110 -3.72 -9.97 -8.01
N THR A 111 -3.24 -10.29 -6.82
CA THR A 111 -3.85 -9.79 -5.59
C THR A 111 -3.35 -8.36 -5.33
N LEU A 112 -4.25 -7.47 -4.98
CA LEU A 112 -3.91 -6.09 -4.61
C LEU A 112 -4.02 -5.90 -3.10
N VAL A 113 -2.99 -5.33 -2.50
CA VAL A 113 -2.95 -4.95 -1.08
C VAL A 113 -2.62 -3.46 -1.02
N GLY A 114 -3.51 -2.63 -0.51
CA GLY A 114 -3.30 -1.19 -0.51
C GLY A 114 -3.60 -0.54 0.84
N ASN A 115 -2.69 0.35 1.29
CA ASN A 115 -2.89 1.17 2.48
C ASN A 115 -3.33 2.57 2.10
N SER A 116 -4.35 3.11 2.79
CA SER A 116 -4.80 4.50 2.64
C SER A 116 -5.18 4.83 1.18
N MET A 117 -4.52 5.79 0.54
CA MET A 117 -4.64 6.07 -0.90
C MET A 117 -4.38 4.83 -1.76
N GLY A 118 -3.41 3.98 -1.38
CA GLY A 118 -3.14 2.72 -2.08
C GLY A 118 -4.33 1.76 -2.02
N GLY A 119 -5.08 1.76 -0.90
CA GLY A 119 -6.35 1.02 -0.76
C GLY A 119 -7.44 1.58 -1.68
N TRP A 120 -7.55 2.89 -1.79
CA TRP A 120 -8.45 3.55 -2.73
C TRP A 120 -8.14 3.15 -4.18
N ILE A 121 -6.86 3.22 -4.57
CA ILE A 121 -6.41 2.79 -5.90
C ILE A 121 -6.73 1.32 -6.14
N ALA A 122 -6.45 0.43 -5.17
CA ALA A 122 -6.72 -0.99 -5.26
C ALA A 122 -8.22 -1.28 -5.47
N ALA A 123 -9.09 -0.61 -4.71
CA ALA A 123 -10.54 -0.75 -4.82
C ALA A 123 -11.05 -0.20 -6.16
N ALA A 124 -10.60 1.00 -6.58
CA ALA A 124 -10.94 1.61 -7.87
C ALA A 124 -10.51 0.72 -9.05
N PHE A 125 -9.29 0.16 -8.98
CA PHE A 125 -8.78 -0.77 -10.00
C PHE A 125 -9.62 -2.05 -10.03
N THR A 126 -9.97 -2.61 -8.87
CA THR A 126 -10.78 -3.84 -8.78
C THR A 126 -12.17 -3.63 -9.35
N ALA A 127 -12.79 -2.47 -9.11
CA ALA A 127 -14.09 -2.13 -9.68
C ALA A 127 -14.02 -1.95 -11.21
N ALA A 128 -12.95 -1.33 -11.72
CA ALA A 128 -12.77 -1.08 -13.15
C ALA A 128 -12.31 -2.32 -13.94
N PHE A 129 -11.49 -3.18 -13.35
CA PHE A 129 -10.87 -4.34 -13.98
C PHE A 129 -11.03 -5.62 -13.15
N PRO A 130 -12.28 -6.06 -12.86
CA PRO A 130 -12.53 -7.16 -11.93
C PRO A 130 -11.80 -8.47 -12.36
N ASP A 131 -11.65 -8.74 -13.64
CA ASP A 131 -11.01 -9.96 -14.14
C ASP A 131 -9.47 -9.94 -14.00
N ARG A 132 -8.89 -8.78 -13.67
CA ARG A 132 -7.47 -8.59 -13.42
C ARG A 132 -7.07 -8.77 -11.95
N VAL A 133 -8.04 -8.98 -11.05
CA VAL A 133 -7.80 -9.07 -9.60
C VAL A 133 -8.25 -10.42 -9.07
N ASP A 134 -7.35 -11.11 -8.36
CA ASP A 134 -7.68 -12.37 -7.68
C ASP A 134 -8.33 -12.11 -6.33
N LYS A 135 -7.69 -11.32 -5.49
CA LYS A 135 -8.15 -10.92 -4.16
C LYS A 135 -7.81 -9.46 -3.90
N LEU A 136 -8.55 -8.85 -2.98
CA LEU A 136 -8.35 -7.47 -2.56
C LEU A 136 -8.08 -7.41 -1.05
N VAL A 137 -7.06 -6.64 -0.63
CA VAL A 137 -6.82 -6.32 0.78
C VAL A 137 -6.80 -4.81 0.94
N LEU A 138 -7.74 -4.29 1.70
CA LEU A 138 -7.88 -2.86 2.02
C LEU A 138 -7.34 -2.63 3.43
N VAL A 139 -6.36 -1.73 3.56
CA VAL A 139 -5.67 -1.43 4.82
C VAL A 139 -5.87 0.04 5.13
N ASP A 140 -6.70 0.36 6.12
CA ASP A 140 -7.06 1.74 6.48
C ASP A 140 -7.32 2.61 5.23
N ALA A 141 -8.10 2.06 4.31
CA ALA A 141 -8.26 2.59 2.96
C ALA A 141 -9.09 3.89 2.96
N ALA A 142 -8.62 4.90 2.24
CA ALA A 142 -9.46 6.01 1.82
C ALA A 142 -10.35 5.57 0.64
N GLY A 143 -11.30 6.43 0.24
CA GLY A 143 -12.06 6.21 -0.99
C GLY A 143 -13.50 6.67 -0.97
N TYR A 144 -14.08 6.93 0.18
CA TYR A 144 -15.42 7.48 0.29
C TYR A 144 -15.42 9.01 0.32
N THR A 145 -16.49 9.60 -0.19
CA THR A 145 -16.73 11.05 -0.10
C THR A 145 -16.74 11.47 1.36
N PRO A 146 -15.90 12.46 1.73
CA PRO A 146 -15.88 12.98 3.10
C PRO A 146 -17.24 13.55 3.49
N PRO A 147 -17.58 13.55 4.80
CA PRO A 147 -18.78 14.23 5.30
C PRO A 147 -18.81 15.69 4.86
N LYS A 148 -20.00 16.21 4.52
CA LYS A 148 -20.16 17.60 4.05
C LYS A 148 -19.72 18.65 5.06
N GLU A 149 -19.77 18.29 6.35
CA GLU A 149 -19.38 19.14 7.48
C GLU A 149 -17.85 19.22 7.64
N LEU A 150 -17.10 18.32 6.99
CA LEU A 150 -15.65 18.32 7.08
C LEU A 150 -15.08 19.52 6.32
N ASP A 151 -14.29 20.34 7.01
CA ASP A 151 -13.50 21.36 6.35
C ASP A 151 -12.40 20.68 5.49
N THR A 152 -12.61 20.64 4.20
CA THR A 152 -11.70 19.99 3.25
C THR A 152 -10.30 20.62 3.23
N ARG A 153 -10.13 21.84 3.77
CA ARG A 153 -8.80 22.48 3.91
C ARG A 153 -7.90 21.69 4.86
N THR A 154 -8.47 20.86 5.74
CA THR A 154 -7.71 19.95 6.61
C THR A 154 -6.85 18.96 5.81
N PHE A 155 -7.20 18.63 4.58
CA PHE A 155 -6.41 17.76 3.71
C PHE A 155 -5.05 18.34 3.32
N TYR A 156 -4.88 19.68 3.33
CA TYR A 156 -3.54 20.27 3.13
C TYR A 156 -2.55 19.90 4.24
N GLY A 157 -3.04 19.49 5.42
CA GLY A 157 -2.22 18.93 6.50
C GLY A 157 -1.55 17.59 6.16
N LEU A 158 -1.92 16.95 5.04
CA LEU A 158 -1.27 15.73 4.53
C LEU A 158 0.09 16.01 3.85
N ASN A 159 0.42 17.29 3.59
CA ASN A 159 1.72 17.72 3.05
C ASN A 159 2.45 18.64 4.05
N PRO A 160 2.87 18.12 5.23
CA PRO A 160 3.49 18.93 6.26
C PRO A 160 4.88 19.42 5.83
N THR A 161 5.13 20.73 6.06
CA THR A 161 6.41 21.40 5.76
C THR A 161 7.07 22.00 7.00
N THR A 162 6.45 21.89 8.16
CA THR A 162 6.98 22.37 9.44
C THR A 162 6.97 21.25 10.49
N ARG A 163 7.83 21.37 11.52
CA ARG A 163 7.84 20.42 12.63
C ARG A 163 6.47 20.29 13.30
N GLU A 164 5.76 21.39 13.50
CA GLU A 164 4.45 21.38 14.14
C GLU A 164 3.41 20.63 13.30
N SER A 165 3.33 20.92 11.99
CA SER A 165 2.41 20.20 11.10
C SER A 165 2.78 18.71 10.96
N MET A 166 4.07 18.36 10.97
CA MET A 166 4.51 16.96 10.97
C MET A 166 4.13 16.25 12.28
N LYS A 167 4.31 16.88 13.41
CA LYS A 167 3.88 16.35 14.72
C LYS A 167 2.39 16.03 14.72
N VAL A 168 1.56 16.95 14.22
CA VAL A 168 0.11 16.74 14.08
C VAL A 168 -0.18 15.54 13.17
N LEU A 169 0.49 15.42 12.02
CA LEU A 169 0.30 14.29 11.10
C LEU A 169 0.71 12.97 11.76
N LEU A 170 1.90 12.88 12.36
CA LEU A 170 2.37 11.66 13.01
C LEU A 170 1.46 11.21 14.16
N ALA A 171 0.86 12.17 14.90
CA ALA A 171 -0.10 11.88 15.96
C ALA A 171 -1.41 11.27 15.43
N LYS A 172 -1.80 11.56 14.20
CA LYS A 172 -2.95 10.95 13.52
C LYS A 172 -2.61 9.59 12.90
N VAL A 173 -1.40 9.45 12.38
CA VAL A 173 -0.94 8.22 11.70
C VAL A 173 -0.65 7.11 12.70
N PHE A 174 0.08 7.40 13.78
CA PHE A 174 0.58 6.38 14.70
C PHE A 174 -0.15 6.42 16.04
N TYR A 175 -0.61 5.28 16.52
CA TYR A 175 -1.03 5.09 17.91
C TYR A 175 0.20 5.06 18.84
N ASN A 176 1.27 4.34 18.45
CA ASN A 176 2.46 4.19 19.26
C ASN A 176 3.25 5.49 19.35
N LYS A 177 3.39 6.03 20.58
CA LYS A 177 4.08 7.28 20.86
C LYS A 177 5.58 7.26 20.54
N ALA A 178 6.19 6.10 20.39
CA ALA A 178 7.59 5.99 19.95
C ALA A 178 7.85 6.63 18.58
N PHE A 179 6.82 6.70 17.71
CA PHE A 179 6.88 7.36 16.40
C PHE A 179 6.52 8.85 16.43
N GLN A 180 6.32 9.42 17.62
CA GLN A 180 5.92 10.83 17.83
C GLN A 180 6.96 11.62 18.61
N THR A 181 8.17 11.10 18.79
CA THR A 181 9.29 11.77 19.46
C THR A 181 9.86 12.90 18.60
N ASP A 182 10.58 13.84 19.20
CA ASP A 182 11.24 14.92 18.46
C ASP A 182 12.18 14.38 17.37
N ALA A 183 12.94 13.33 17.67
CA ALA A 183 13.80 12.68 16.69
C ALA A 183 13.03 12.07 15.52
N ALA A 184 11.88 11.44 15.80
CA ALA A 184 11.00 10.90 14.75
C ALA A 184 10.40 12.02 13.87
N ILE A 185 10.01 13.13 14.49
CA ILE A 185 9.50 14.32 13.79
C ILE A 185 10.58 14.90 12.87
N ASP A 186 11.82 15.07 13.36
CA ASP A 186 12.92 15.60 12.55
C ASP A 186 13.28 14.68 11.39
N GLN A 187 13.30 13.37 11.63
CA GLN A 187 13.51 12.38 10.57
C GLN A 187 12.40 12.39 9.52
N ALA A 188 11.14 12.49 9.95
CA ALA A 188 9.99 12.54 9.05
C ALA A 188 9.99 13.81 8.19
N ILE A 189 10.32 14.98 8.77
CA ILE A 189 10.49 16.24 8.00
C ILE A 189 11.62 16.12 7.00
N ALA A 190 12.78 15.59 7.42
CA ALA A 190 13.91 15.41 6.51
C ALA A 190 13.54 14.50 5.32
N ALA A 191 12.87 13.38 5.61
CA ALA A 191 12.39 12.47 4.57
C ALA A 191 11.35 13.14 3.65
N ARG A 192 10.42 13.92 4.20
CA ARG A 192 9.41 14.67 3.43
C ARG A 192 10.06 15.65 2.46
N LEU A 193 11.02 16.45 2.94
CA LEU A 193 11.72 17.44 2.11
C LEU A 193 12.57 16.78 1.03
N ALA A 194 13.21 15.65 1.35
CA ALA A 194 14.03 14.89 0.40
C ALA A 194 13.19 14.16 -0.68
N ALA A 195 11.92 13.84 -0.41
CA ALA A 195 11.05 13.08 -1.33
C ALA A 195 10.73 13.86 -2.62
N GLY A 196 10.66 15.19 -2.57
CA GLY A 196 10.38 16.04 -3.74
C GLY A 196 8.99 15.83 -4.36
N ASP A 197 8.02 15.31 -3.58
CA ASP A 197 6.69 14.92 -4.03
C ASP A 197 5.57 15.87 -3.57
N GLY A 198 5.95 17.02 -3.02
CA GLY A 198 5.00 18.00 -2.48
C GLY A 198 3.97 18.46 -3.52
N TYR A 199 4.37 18.64 -4.79
CA TYR A 199 3.44 18.94 -5.87
C TYR A 199 2.42 17.81 -6.06
N THR A 200 2.88 16.57 -6.11
CA THR A 200 2.01 15.40 -6.28
C THR A 200 0.97 15.31 -5.17
N ILE A 201 1.39 15.48 -3.91
CA ILE A 201 0.47 15.46 -2.75
C ILE A 201 -0.57 16.57 -2.88
N ASN A 202 -0.15 17.79 -3.18
CA ASN A 202 -1.07 18.92 -3.34
C ASN A 202 -2.06 18.69 -4.48
N SER A 203 -1.60 18.19 -5.63
CA SER A 203 -2.46 17.88 -6.78
C SER A 203 -3.53 16.83 -6.44
N ILE A 204 -3.17 15.78 -5.71
CA ILE A 204 -4.12 14.77 -5.22
C ILE A 204 -5.08 15.39 -4.22
N THR A 205 -4.58 16.19 -3.27
CA THR A 205 -5.40 16.89 -2.28
C THR A 205 -6.46 17.76 -2.95
N GLU A 206 -6.09 18.51 -3.98
CA GLU A 206 -7.02 19.32 -4.77
C GLU A 206 -8.04 18.46 -5.52
N SER A 207 -7.64 17.29 -6.05
CA SER A 207 -8.56 16.33 -6.66
C SER A 207 -9.61 15.82 -5.66
N ILE A 208 -9.20 15.53 -4.42
CA ILE A 208 -10.09 15.16 -3.31
C ILE A 208 -11.07 16.31 -3.01
N ILE A 209 -10.58 17.54 -2.92
CA ILE A 209 -11.41 18.74 -2.65
C ILE A 209 -12.42 18.96 -3.76
N ARG A 210 -12.07 18.69 -5.02
CA ARG A 210 -12.99 18.75 -6.15
C ARG A 210 -14.01 17.61 -6.21
N GLY A 211 -13.91 16.62 -5.33
CA GLY A 211 -14.83 15.47 -5.27
C GLY A 211 -14.60 14.41 -6.34
N GLU A 212 -13.35 14.25 -6.82
CA GLU A 212 -13.03 13.36 -7.93
C GLU A 212 -12.76 11.92 -7.49
N ASP A 213 -13.23 10.95 -8.29
CA ASP A 213 -12.88 9.51 -8.23
C ASP A 213 -13.28 8.76 -6.94
N PHE A 214 -14.24 9.29 -6.14
CA PHE A 214 -14.74 8.58 -4.96
C PHE A 214 -15.48 7.30 -5.32
N LEU A 215 -15.50 6.35 -4.37
CA LEU A 215 -15.96 4.97 -4.57
C LEU A 215 -17.41 4.73 -4.20
N ASP A 216 -18.14 5.72 -3.67
CA ASP A 216 -19.47 5.56 -3.04
C ASP A 216 -20.43 4.63 -3.79
N GLU A 217 -20.42 4.68 -5.12
CA GLU A 217 -21.27 3.81 -5.93
C GLU A 217 -20.50 2.61 -6.51
N THR A 218 -19.24 2.80 -6.90
CA THR A 218 -18.48 1.77 -7.62
C THR A 218 -18.01 0.63 -6.71
N VAL A 219 -17.75 0.89 -5.43
CA VAL A 219 -17.30 -0.11 -4.46
C VAL A 219 -18.26 -1.29 -4.33
N LYS A 220 -19.56 -1.06 -4.47
CA LYS A 220 -20.61 -2.09 -4.39
C LYS A 220 -20.56 -3.10 -5.55
N SER A 221 -19.86 -2.77 -6.64
CA SER A 221 -19.63 -3.67 -7.76
C SER A 221 -18.52 -4.69 -7.52
N ILE A 222 -17.71 -4.50 -6.48
CA ILE A 222 -16.59 -5.41 -6.15
C ILE A 222 -17.15 -6.75 -5.68
N LYS A 223 -16.80 -7.82 -6.41
CA LYS A 223 -17.20 -9.20 -6.10
C LYS A 223 -16.02 -10.12 -5.81
N ARG A 224 -14.81 -9.56 -5.76
CA ARG A 224 -13.60 -10.33 -5.47
C ARG A 224 -13.50 -10.61 -3.97
N PRO A 225 -12.96 -11.76 -3.55
CA PRO A 225 -12.70 -12.01 -2.13
C PRO A 225 -11.91 -10.84 -1.54
N THR A 226 -12.44 -10.23 -0.48
CA THR A 226 -11.89 -9.00 0.09
C THR A 226 -11.64 -9.15 1.58
N LEU A 227 -10.42 -8.80 2.01
CA LEU A 227 -10.05 -8.62 3.40
C LEU A 227 -9.89 -7.12 3.67
N ILE A 228 -10.48 -6.64 4.74
CA ILE A 228 -10.38 -5.27 5.23
C ILE A 228 -9.66 -5.32 6.57
N ILE A 229 -8.56 -4.59 6.70
CA ILE A 229 -7.78 -4.47 7.94
C ILE A 229 -7.78 -3.02 8.38
N TRP A 230 -8.03 -2.79 9.67
CA TRP A 230 -8.12 -1.43 10.21
C TRP A 230 -7.51 -1.28 11.58
N GLY A 231 -6.79 -0.17 11.79
CA GLY A 231 -6.40 0.26 13.13
C GLY A 231 -7.56 0.94 13.85
N ARG A 232 -7.91 0.46 15.07
CA ARG A 232 -9.04 1.04 15.83
C ARG A 232 -8.83 2.53 16.14
N GLN A 233 -7.59 2.94 16.31
CA GLN A 233 -7.23 4.31 16.66
C GLN A 233 -6.67 5.10 15.46
N ASP A 234 -7.09 4.75 14.25
CA ASP A 234 -6.76 5.53 13.06
C ASP A 234 -7.32 6.96 13.17
N GLY A 235 -6.39 7.93 13.19
CA GLY A 235 -6.73 9.35 13.30
C GLY A 235 -6.84 10.08 11.95
N LEU A 236 -6.62 9.37 10.83
CA LEU A 236 -6.76 9.92 9.47
C LEU A 236 -8.03 9.43 8.79
N VAL A 237 -8.26 8.13 8.78
CA VAL A 237 -9.45 7.49 8.18
C VAL A 237 -10.15 6.69 9.26
N PRO A 238 -11.29 7.18 9.80
CA PRO A 238 -11.95 6.55 10.93
C PRO A 238 -12.37 5.10 10.64
N LEU A 239 -12.37 4.24 11.67
CA LEU A 239 -12.81 2.84 11.57
C LEU A 239 -14.20 2.68 10.93
N ALA A 240 -15.08 3.67 11.10
CA ALA A 240 -16.40 3.70 10.46
C ALA A 240 -16.34 3.56 8.93
N GLU A 241 -15.27 4.02 8.28
CA GLU A 241 -15.06 3.80 6.84
C GLU A 241 -14.72 2.33 6.54
N GLY A 242 -13.94 1.67 7.40
CA GLY A 242 -13.69 0.23 7.30
C GLY A 242 -14.96 -0.61 7.46
N GLU A 243 -15.82 -0.24 8.41
CA GLU A 243 -17.14 -0.85 8.60
C GLU A 243 -18.04 -0.60 7.38
N ARG A 244 -17.96 0.59 6.77
CA ARG A 244 -18.66 0.91 5.53
C ARG A 244 -18.18 0.08 4.35
N PHE A 245 -16.86 -0.08 4.15
CA PHE A 245 -16.30 -1.00 3.16
C PHE A 245 -16.81 -2.42 3.37
N ASN A 246 -16.82 -2.92 4.63
CA ASN A 246 -17.30 -4.26 4.93
C ASN A 246 -18.80 -4.45 4.66
N LYS A 247 -19.60 -3.41 4.81
CA LYS A 247 -21.01 -3.40 4.47
C LYS A 247 -21.24 -3.38 2.95
N ASP A 248 -20.47 -2.54 2.23
CA ASP A 248 -20.69 -2.27 0.80
C ASP A 248 -20.06 -3.35 -0.11
N ILE A 249 -18.99 -4.03 0.33
CA ILE A 249 -18.38 -5.15 -0.40
C ILE A 249 -18.93 -6.47 0.14
N ALA A 250 -19.86 -7.06 -0.58
CA ALA A 250 -20.51 -8.30 -0.16
C ALA A 250 -19.50 -9.46 0.03
N GLY A 251 -19.57 -10.14 1.19
CA GLY A 251 -18.68 -11.27 1.53
C GLY A 251 -17.27 -10.87 1.97
N SER A 252 -16.99 -9.58 2.14
CA SER A 252 -15.72 -9.13 2.72
C SER A 252 -15.61 -9.51 4.20
N LYS A 253 -14.36 -9.60 4.69
CA LYS A 253 -14.03 -9.86 6.10
C LYS A 253 -13.33 -8.63 6.67
N LEU A 254 -13.81 -8.11 7.81
CA LEU A 254 -13.18 -7.01 8.55
C LEU A 254 -12.38 -7.55 9.73
N VAL A 255 -11.12 -7.15 9.83
CA VAL A 255 -10.22 -7.39 10.95
C VAL A 255 -9.80 -6.05 11.54
N VAL A 256 -10.01 -5.85 12.82
CA VAL A 256 -9.66 -4.62 13.52
C VAL A 256 -8.54 -4.89 14.51
N PHE A 257 -7.47 -4.11 14.43
CA PHE A 257 -6.34 -4.17 15.37
C PHE A 257 -6.48 -3.10 16.46
N ASP A 258 -6.50 -3.54 17.69
CA ASP A 258 -6.47 -2.63 18.85
C ASP A 258 -5.08 -2.05 19.06
N GLN A 259 -5.01 -0.85 19.65
CA GLN A 259 -3.76 -0.13 19.87
C GLN A 259 -2.94 0.02 18.57
N CYS A 260 -3.62 0.46 17.53
CA CYS A 260 -3.09 0.59 16.19
C CYS A 260 -3.69 1.82 15.50
N GLY A 261 -2.85 2.60 14.85
CA GLY A 261 -3.23 3.76 14.04
C GLY A 261 -3.44 3.40 12.57
N HIS A 262 -3.10 4.34 11.68
CA HIS A 262 -3.34 4.31 10.23
C HIS A 262 -2.45 3.34 9.45
N VAL A 263 -1.46 2.71 10.08
CA VAL A 263 -0.48 1.86 9.40
C VAL A 263 -0.30 0.50 10.10
N PRO A 264 -1.35 -0.35 10.12
CA PRO A 264 -1.29 -1.67 10.77
C PRO A 264 -0.19 -2.57 10.19
N ASN A 265 0.11 -2.44 8.91
CA ASN A 265 1.20 -3.13 8.24
C ASN A 265 2.59 -2.79 8.83
N PHE A 266 2.69 -1.70 9.58
CA PHE A 266 3.90 -1.24 10.25
C PHE A 266 3.80 -1.39 11.77
N GLU A 267 2.74 -0.86 12.42
CA GLU A 267 2.58 -0.90 13.88
C GLU A 267 2.29 -2.32 14.43
N LYS A 268 1.64 -3.16 13.63
CA LYS A 268 1.24 -4.54 13.96
C LYS A 268 1.71 -5.52 12.88
N ALA A 269 2.94 -5.34 12.40
CA ALA A 269 3.46 -6.03 11.21
C ALA A 269 3.34 -7.57 11.30
N ALA A 270 3.59 -8.17 12.46
CA ALA A 270 3.51 -9.62 12.63
C ALA A 270 2.07 -10.13 12.49
N GLU A 271 1.11 -9.50 13.19
CA GLU A 271 -0.31 -9.83 13.12
C GLU A 271 -0.88 -9.55 11.72
N PHE A 272 -0.48 -8.42 11.12
CA PHE A 272 -0.84 -8.05 9.76
C PHE A 272 -0.38 -9.12 8.75
N ASN A 273 0.90 -9.49 8.78
CA ASN A 273 1.46 -10.49 7.87
C ASN A 273 0.73 -11.84 8.03
N ALA A 274 0.48 -12.28 9.27
CA ALA A 274 -0.25 -13.51 9.54
C ALA A 274 -1.68 -13.47 8.95
N ALA A 275 -2.42 -12.39 9.15
CA ALA A 275 -3.78 -12.22 8.64
C ALA A 275 -3.81 -12.23 7.10
N VAL A 276 -2.91 -11.47 6.46
CA VAL A 276 -2.81 -11.39 4.99
C VAL A 276 -2.39 -12.73 4.41
N ILE A 277 -1.32 -13.37 4.90
CA ILE A 277 -0.85 -14.67 4.40
C ILE A 277 -1.95 -15.74 4.53
N LYS A 278 -2.65 -15.77 5.66
CA LYS A 278 -3.78 -16.67 5.86
C LYS A 278 -4.86 -16.47 4.80
N PHE A 279 -5.32 -15.22 4.62
CA PHE A 279 -6.34 -14.89 3.64
C PHE A 279 -5.91 -15.20 2.20
N LEU A 280 -4.67 -14.89 1.85
CA LEU A 280 -4.15 -15.13 0.50
C LEU A 280 -4.00 -16.63 0.20
N SER A 281 -3.70 -17.45 1.21
CA SER A 281 -3.55 -18.90 1.07
C SER A 281 -4.90 -19.64 1.05
N GLU A 282 -6.03 -19.01 1.44
CA GLU A 282 -7.36 -19.62 1.34
C GLU A 282 -7.74 -19.85 -0.12
N GLY A 283 -8.07 -21.08 -0.54
CA GLY A 283 -8.54 -21.41 -1.90
C GLY A 283 -7.44 -21.57 -2.95
N VAL A 284 -6.16 -21.57 -2.59
CA VAL A 284 -5.06 -22.04 -3.44
C VAL A 284 -4.90 -23.54 -3.17
N GLN A 285 -5.58 -24.36 -4.00
CA GLN A 285 -5.35 -25.81 -4.09
C GLN A 285 -4.59 -26.11 -5.35
#